data_5789b6a23a1e8264350011c6a528ee28
#
_entry.id   5789b6a23a1e8264350011c6a528ee28
#
_cell.length_a   1.000
_cell.length_b   1.000
_cell.length_c   1.000
_cell.angle_alpha   90.00
_cell.angle_beta   90.00
_cell.angle_gamma   90.00
#
_symmetry.space_group_name_H-M   'P 1'
#
loop_
_entity.id
_entity.type
_entity.pdbx_description
1 polymer ?
#
loop_
_entity_poly.entity_id
_entity_poly.type
_entity_poly.pdbx_seq_one_letter_code
_entity_poly.pdbx_strand_id
1 'polypeptide(L)'
;MNLLYSKNISLNKNISNYYMEIYKKLPDLFYILFPIISGYITIYFCPMTNKKTKKLNFRPPNYIFAIVWPILYLLLGFAWLKSKEFTVWYLILSLTLCLWLIVYSCKNNKYLALAIILISITLVLVCYTISKQISKLLLIPLLVWLCFATILSVFDLY
;
A
#
# COMPACT_ATOMS: atom_id res chain seq x y z
N MET A 1 13.32 -52.78 14.76
CA MET A 1 12.14 -52.35 14.00
C MET A 1 11.47 -51.11 14.60
N ASN A 2 11.49 -50.92 15.92
CA ASN A 2 10.82 -49.76 16.59
C ASN A 2 11.48 -48.37 16.37
N LEU A 3 12.79 -48.30 16.17
CA LEU A 3 13.51 -47.02 16.01
C LEU A 3 13.21 -46.33 14.66
N LEU A 4 13.06 -47.10 13.59
CA LEU A 4 12.74 -46.58 12.26
C LEU A 4 11.27 -46.09 12.19
N TYR A 5 10.37 -46.79 12.87
CA TYR A 5 8.96 -46.38 12.96
C TYR A 5 8.78 -45.10 13.77
N SER A 6 9.46 -44.95 14.90
CA SER A 6 9.48 -43.74 15.72
C SER A 6 10.03 -42.52 14.95
N LYS A 7 11.09 -42.72 14.16
CA LYS A 7 11.71 -41.66 13.34
C LYS A 7 10.78 -41.17 12.23
N ASN A 8 10.03 -42.09 11.59
CA ASN A 8 9.04 -41.71 10.57
C ASN A 8 7.86 -40.95 11.13
N ILE A 9 7.39 -41.27 12.33
CA ILE A 9 6.30 -40.51 13.00
C ILE A 9 6.78 -39.10 13.35
N SER A 10 7.99 -38.95 13.87
CA SER A 10 8.55 -37.63 14.19
C SER A 10 8.77 -36.76 12.95
N LEU A 11 9.22 -37.35 11.84
CA LEU A 11 9.36 -36.65 10.55
C LEU A 11 8.00 -36.17 10.01
N ASN A 12 6.99 -37.03 10.00
CA ASN A 12 5.63 -36.66 9.56
C ASN A 12 5.02 -35.55 10.42
N LYS A 13 5.24 -35.58 11.72
CA LYS A 13 4.77 -34.53 12.65
C LYS A 13 5.46 -33.19 12.39
N ASN A 14 6.77 -33.21 12.12
CA ASN A 14 7.52 -32.00 11.77
C ASN A 14 7.08 -31.41 10.42
N ILE A 15 6.86 -32.25 9.42
CA ILE A 15 6.35 -31.84 8.11
C ILE A 15 4.93 -31.26 8.25
N SER A 16 4.05 -31.90 8.98
CA SER A 16 2.69 -31.39 9.24
C SER A 16 2.71 -30.03 9.95
N ASN A 17 3.56 -29.86 10.98
CA ASN A 17 3.71 -28.60 11.69
C ASN A 17 4.25 -27.49 10.77
N TYR A 18 5.20 -27.81 9.89
CA TYR A 18 5.76 -26.87 8.92
C TYR A 18 4.69 -26.36 7.92
N TYR A 19 3.87 -27.26 7.37
CA TYR A 19 2.76 -26.86 6.50
C TYR A 19 1.72 -26.03 7.26
N MET A 20 1.37 -26.39 8.50
CA MET A 20 0.45 -25.61 9.33
C MET A 20 0.97 -24.19 9.60
N GLU A 21 2.26 -23.99 9.80
CA GLU A 21 2.86 -22.67 9.95
C GLU A 21 2.80 -21.86 8.65
N ILE A 22 3.05 -22.49 7.50
CA ILE A 22 2.93 -21.83 6.19
C ILE A 22 1.49 -21.38 5.96
N TYR A 23 0.49 -22.25 6.19
CA TYR A 23 -0.92 -21.89 6.04
C TYR A 23 -1.37 -20.76 6.96
N LYS A 24 -0.80 -20.65 8.16
CA LYS A 24 -1.06 -19.50 9.07
C LYS A 24 -0.42 -18.21 8.59
N LYS A 25 0.73 -18.26 7.91
CA LYS A 25 1.44 -17.07 7.40
C LYS A 25 0.93 -16.60 6.03
N LEU A 26 0.27 -17.46 5.26
CA LEU A 26 -0.23 -17.12 3.92
C LEU A 26 -1.21 -15.93 3.92
N PRO A 27 -2.22 -15.89 4.82
CA PRO A 27 -3.11 -14.73 4.89
C PRO A 27 -2.38 -13.45 5.33
N ASP A 28 -1.31 -13.56 6.11
CA ASP A 28 -0.52 -12.40 6.54
C ASP A 28 0.22 -11.76 5.38
N LEU A 29 0.72 -12.55 4.47
CA LEU A 29 1.39 -12.08 3.26
C LEU A 29 0.44 -11.28 2.35
N PHE A 30 -0.84 -11.67 2.30
CA PHE A 30 -1.87 -10.93 1.55
C PHE A 30 -1.95 -9.46 1.97
N TYR A 31 -1.97 -9.17 3.28
CA TYR A 31 -2.08 -7.80 3.79
C TYR A 31 -0.90 -6.93 3.38
N ILE A 32 0.31 -7.52 3.29
CA ILE A 32 1.51 -6.79 2.89
C ILE A 32 1.56 -6.60 1.36
N LEU A 33 1.28 -7.66 0.61
CA LEU A 33 1.45 -7.66 -0.84
C LEU A 33 0.33 -6.95 -1.59
N PHE A 34 -0.90 -6.96 -1.08
CA PHE A 34 -2.05 -6.40 -1.77
C PHE A 34 -1.86 -4.92 -2.16
N PRO A 35 -1.46 -3.99 -1.24
CA PRO A 35 -1.24 -2.60 -1.63
C PRO A 35 -0.13 -2.44 -2.68
N ILE A 36 0.93 -3.23 -2.56
CA ILE A 36 2.07 -3.18 -3.48
C ILE A 36 1.65 -3.66 -4.87
N ILE A 37 1.06 -4.85 -4.95
CA ILE A 37 0.66 -5.47 -6.21
C ILE A 37 -0.40 -4.61 -6.93
N SER A 38 -1.42 -4.13 -6.20
CA SER A 38 -2.45 -3.27 -6.78
C SER A 38 -1.87 -1.96 -7.31
N GLY A 39 -0.91 -1.35 -6.61
CA GLY A 39 -0.19 -0.18 -7.06
C GLY A 39 0.64 -0.44 -8.34
N TYR A 40 1.39 -1.54 -8.37
CA TYR A 40 2.18 -1.91 -9.57
C TYR A 40 1.29 -2.24 -10.77
N ILE A 41 0.20 -2.97 -10.58
CA ILE A 41 -0.78 -3.24 -11.65
C ILE A 41 -1.31 -1.92 -12.21
N THR A 42 -1.64 -0.98 -11.33
CA THR A 42 -2.15 0.33 -11.75
C THR A 42 -1.13 1.11 -12.57
N ILE A 43 0.15 1.13 -12.18
CA ILE A 43 1.22 1.81 -12.93
C ILE A 43 1.47 1.11 -14.27
N TYR A 44 1.37 -0.21 -14.33
CA TYR A 44 1.53 -0.97 -15.57
C TYR A 44 0.50 -0.58 -16.64
N PHE A 45 -0.76 -0.45 -16.24
CA PHE A 45 -1.85 -0.03 -17.16
C PHE A 45 -1.91 1.49 -17.38
N CYS A 46 -1.49 2.26 -16.38
CA CYS A 46 -1.53 3.73 -16.41
C CYS A 46 -0.14 4.32 -16.09
N PRO A 47 0.83 4.21 -17.00
CA PRO A 47 2.17 4.72 -16.74
C PRO A 47 2.15 6.25 -16.56
N MET A 48 2.91 6.74 -15.59
CA MET A 48 3.15 8.17 -15.40
C MET A 48 4.04 8.67 -16.54
N THR A 49 3.43 8.98 -17.67
CA THR A 49 4.17 9.60 -18.79
C THR A 49 4.60 11.01 -18.43
N ASN A 50 5.74 11.45 -18.98
CA ASN A 50 6.26 12.83 -18.84
C ASN A 50 5.32 13.82 -19.54
N LYS A 51 4.12 14.03 -18.99
CA LYS A 51 3.25 15.10 -19.45
C LYS A 51 3.97 16.41 -19.18
N LYS A 52 3.95 17.34 -20.14
CA LYS A 52 4.46 18.71 -19.99
C LYS A 52 3.67 19.43 -18.88
N THR A 53 3.96 19.10 -17.63
CA THR A 53 3.50 19.88 -16.48
C THR A 53 4.37 21.12 -16.42
N LYS A 54 3.78 22.26 -16.06
CA LYS A 54 4.52 23.49 -15.81
C LYS A 54 5.72 23.17 -14.92
N LYS A 55 6.92 23.68 -15.31
CA LYS A 55 8.14 23.50 -14.50
C LYS A 55 7.96 24.25 -13.17
N LEU A 56 7.51 23.53 -12.15
CA LEU A 56 7.63 24.02 -10.78
C LEU A 56 9.06 23.73 -10.31
N ASN A 57 9.75 24.77 -9.84
CA ASN A 57 11.14 24.67 -9.37
C ASN A 57 11.34 23.69 -8.21
N PHE A 58 10.27 23.35 -7.44
CA PHE A 58 10.33 22.42 -6.32
C PHE A 58 9.68 21.06 -6.58
N ARG A 59 9.22 20.78 -7.84
CA ARG A 59 8.65 19.47 -8.17
C ARG A 59 9.77 18.42 -8.20
N PRO A 60 9.65 17.33 -7.40
CA PRO A 60 10.64 16.26 -7.45
C PRO A 60 10.67 15.61 -8.83
N PRO A 61 11.85 15.16 -9.28
CA PRO A 61 11.97 14.37 -10.50
C PRO A 61 11.15 13.08 -10.41
N ASN A 62 10.68 12.57 -11.55
CA ASN A 62 9.75 11.43 -11.62
C ASN A 62 10.28 10.16 -10.94
N TYR A 63 11.58 9.95 -10.91
CA TYR A 63 12.17 8.78 -10.24
C TYR A 63 11.93 8.77 -8.73
N ILE A 64 11.79 9.93 -8.08
CA ILE A 64 11.46 10.02 -6.65
C ILE A 64 10.08 9.40 -6.38
N PHE A 65 9.09 9.67 -7.23
CA PHE A 65 7.78 9.04 -7.13
C PHE A 65 7.86 7.51 -7.28
N ALA A 66 8.70 7.03 -8.22
CA ALA A 66 8.89 5.60 -8.44
C ALA A 66 9.55 4.89 -7.24
N ILE A 67 10.34 5.59 -6.43
CA ILE A 67 10.97 5.04 -5.22
C ILE A 67 10.04 5.15 -4.00
N VAL A 68 9.40 6.30 -3.83
CA VAL A 68 8.61 6.59 -2.61
C VAL A 68 7.34 5.75 -2.55
N TRP A 69 6.59 5.60 -3.67
CA TRP A 69 5.33 4.87 -3.66
C TRP A 69 5.45 3.40 -3.23
N PRO A 70 6.41 2.59 -3.72
CA PRO A 70 6.60 1.23 -3.23
C PRO A 70 6.88 1.16 -1.73
N ILE A 71 7.66 2.10 -1.19
CA ILE A 71 7.95 2.16 0.25
C ILE A 71 6.67 2.47 1.03
N LEU A 72 5.86 3.41 0.57
CA LEU A 72 4.60 3.78 1.21
C LEU A 72 3.59 2.63 1.18
N TYR A 73 3.47 1.91 0.06
CA TYR A 73 2.61 0.72 -0.02
C TYR A 73 3.09 -0.40 0.89
N LEU A 74 4.41 -0.58 1.03
CA LEU A 74 4.99 -1.55 1.97
C LEU A 74 4.63 -1.19 3.42
N LEU A 75 4.80 0.07 3.81
CA LEU A 75 4.45 0.56 5.14
C LEU A 75 2.94 0.44 5.41
N LEU A 76 2.11 0.76 4.43
CA LEU A 76 0.65 0.57 4.48
C LEU A 76 0.29 -0.89 4.70
N GLY A 77 0.93 -1.81 3.98
CA GLY A 77 0.73 -3.25 4.13
C GLY A 77 1.11 -3.75 5.53
N PHE A 78 2.24 -3.29 6.09
CA PHE A 78 2.63 -3.60 7.46
C PHE A 78 1.66 -2.99 8.49
N ALA A 79 1.17 -1.77 8.27
CA ALA A 79 0.17 -1.16 9.13
C ALA A 79 -1.13 -1.98 9.13
N TRP A 80 -1.57 -2.43 7.96
CA TRP A 80 -2.73 -3.31 7.80
C TRP A 80 -2.54 -4.63 8.53
N LEU A 81 -1.39 -5.30 8.33
CA LEU A 81 -1.06 -6.55 9.01
C LEU A 81 -1.15 -6.44 10.54
N LYS A 82 -0.76 -5.30 11.11
CA LYS A 82 -0.82 -5.06 12.56
C LYS A 82 -2.23 -4.72 13.07
N SER A 83 -3.15 -4.31 12.19
CA SER A 83 -4.52 -3.88 12.51
C SER A 83 -5.54 -4.59 11.62
N LYS A 84 -5.47 -5.93 11.53
CA LYS A 84 -6.33 -6.78 10.67
C LYS A 84 -7.82 -6.64 10.96
N GLU A 85 -8.19 -6.29 12.17
CA GLU A 85 -9.57 -6.03 12.59
C GLU A 85 -10.23 -4.92 11.77
N PHE A 86 -9.45 -4.01 11.19
CA PHE A 86 -9.93 -2.89 10.39
C PHE A 86 -9.70 -3.09 8.87
N THR A 87 -9.63 -4.33 8.42
CA THR A 87 -9.33 -4.73 7.04
C THR A 87 -10.13 -3.94 6.00
N VAL A 88 -11.42 -3.70 6.22
CA VAL A 88 -12.27 -2.96 5.27
C VAL A 88 -11.74 -1.56 5.00
N TRP A 89 -11.33 -0.83 6.03
CA TRP A 89 -10.80 0.54 5.90
C TRP A 89 -9.47 0.58 5.14
N TYR A 90 -8.57 -0.36 5.43
CA TYR A 90 -7.30 -0.48 4.71
C TYR A 90 -7.48 -0.87 3.25
N LEU A 91 -8.46 -1.75 2.96
CA LEU A 91 -8.82 -2.13 1.59
C LEU A 91 -9.35 -0.92 0.81
N ILE A 92 -10.31 -0.19 1.37
CA ILE A 92 -10.86 1.03 0.76
C ILE A 92 -9.75 2.06 0.52
N LEU A 93 -8.87 2.29 1.49
CA LEU A 93 -7.73 3.19 1.36
C LEU A 93 -6.82 2.76 0.20
N SER A 94 -6.43 1.47 0.13
CA SER A 94 -5.57 0.96 -0.93
C SER A 94 -6.19 1.13 -2.32
N LEU A 95 -7.49 0.84 -2.45
CA LEU A 95 -8.22 1.01 -3.71
C LEU A 95 -8.38 2.49 -4.10
N THR A 96 -8.57 3.37 -3.13
CA THR A 96 -8.67 4.82 -3.37
C THR A 96 -7.34 5.39 -3.86
N LEU A 97 -6.21 4.92 -3.33
CA LEU A 97 -4.87 5.29 -3.81
C LEU A 97 -4.63 4.81 -5.26
N CYS A 98 -5.08 3.60 -5.60
CA CYS A 98 -5.02 3.11 -6.98
C CYS A 98 -5.92 3.94 -7.92
N LEU A 99 -7.13 4.29 -7.48
CA LEU A 99 -8.05 5.13 -8.24
C LEU A 99 -7.46 6.52 -8.50
N TRP A 100 -6.82 7.13 -7.49
CA TRP A 100 -6.11 8.40 -7.68
C TRP A 100 -5.05 8.29 -8.78
N LEU A 101 -4.25 7.23 -8.77
CA LEU A 101 -3.21 7.01 -9.76
C LEU A 101 -3.79 6.84 -11.18
N ILE A 102 -4.90 6.12 -11.34
CA ILE A 102 -5.61 5.97 -12.62
C ILE A 102 -6.11 7.32 -13.12
N VAL A 103 -6.76 8.09 -12.27
CA VAL A 103 -7.35 9.38 -12.65
C VAL A 103 -6.27 10.39 -13.01
N TYR A 104 -5.19 10.42 -12.22
CA TYR A 104 -4.07 11.32 -12.46
C TYR A 104 -3.30 10.96 -13.74
N SER A 105 -2.99 9.67 -13.94
CA SER A 105 -2.13 9.23 -15.04
C SER A 105 -2.88 8.98 -16.35
N CYS A 106 -4.01 8.25 -16.32
CA CYS A 106 -4.76 7.88 -17.51
C CYS A 106 -5.75 8.95 -17.94
N LYS A 107 -6.63 9.39 -17.03
CA LYS A 107 -7.70 10.33 -17.37
C LYS A 107 -7.25 11.79 -17.42
N ASN A 108 -6.12 12.12 -16.83
CA ASN A 108 -5.58 13.49 -16.76
C ASN A 108 -6.59 14.53 -16.24
N ASN A 109 -7.52 14.09 -15.38
CA ASN A 109 -8.49 14.99 -14.75
C ASN A 109 -7.94 15.48 -13.41
N LYS A 110 -7.34 16.66 -13.42
CA LYS A 110 -6.63 17.23 -12.25
C LYS A 110 -7.58 17.53 -11.09
N TYR A 111 -8.79 18.02 -11.36
CA TYR A 111 -9.79 18.32 -10.32
C TYR A 111 -10.25 17.04 -9.61
N LEU A 112 -10.57 16.00 -10.39
CA LEU A 112 -10.98 14.73 -9.82
C LEU A 112 -9.82 14.07 -9.06
N ALA A 113 -8.59 14.14 -9.58
CA ALA A 113 -7.42 13.63 -8.87
C ALA A 113 -7.21 14.35 -7.53
N LEU A 114 -7.39 15.69 -7.48
CA LEU A 114 -7.33 16.44 -6.23
C LEU A 114 -8.42 16.01 -5.25
N ALA A 115 -9.65 15.81 -5.71
CA ALA A 115 -10.73 15.33 -4.84
C ALA A 115 -10.42 13.94 -4.24
N ILE A 116 -9.91 13.02 -5.06
CA ILE A 116 -9.58 11.66 -4.59
C ILE A 116 -8.42 11.68 -3.59
N ILE A 117 -7.41 12.53 -3.78
CA ILE A 117 -6.30 12.61 -2.81
C ILE A 117 -6.77 13.17 -1.46
N LEU A 118 -7.69 14.12 -1.44
CA LEU A 118 -8.30 14.62 -0.21
C LEU A 118 -9.12 13.53 0.51
N ILE A 119 -9.88 12.72 -0.25
CA ILE A 119 -10.57 11.54 0.30
C ILE A 119 -9.55 10.55 0.87
N SER A 120 -8.42 10.32 0.18
CA SER A 120 -7.35 9.43 0.67
C SER A 120 -6.77 9.92 2.00
N ILE A 121 -6.54 11.23 2.16
CA ILE A 121 -6.08 11.82 3.43
C ILE A 121 -7.09 11.53 4.54
N THR A 122 -8.39 11.75 4.29
CA THR A 122 -9.45 11.46 5.26
C THR A 122 -9.44 9.98 5.67
N LEU A 123 -9.29 9.07 4.70
CA LEU A 123 -9.21 7.62 4.97
C LEU A 123 -7.96 7.26 5.78
N VAL A 124 -6.79 7.86 5.49
CA VAL A 124 -5.58 7.66 6.31
C VAL A 124 -5.80 8.13 7.74
N LEU A 125 -6.46 9.28 7.94
CA LEU A 125 -6.79 9.78 9.27
C LEU A 125 -7.77 8.85 10.01
N VAL A 126 -8.77 8.31 9.34
CA VAL A 126 -9.67 7.30 9.91
C VAL A 126 -8.85 6.06 10.32
N CYS A 127 -8.05 5.50 9.41
CA CYS A 127 -7.18 4.37 9.74
C CYS A 127 -6.23 4.70 10.90
N TYR A 128 -5.68 5.91 10.95
CA TYR A 128 -4.81 6.36 12.02
C TYR A 128 -5.53 6.37 13.38
N THR A 129 -6.76 6.86 13.45
CA THR A 129 -7.50 6.93 14.73
C THR A 129 -7.87 5.56 15.28
N ILE A 130 -8.33 4.65 14.42
CA ILE A 130 -8.85 3.33 14.83
C ILE A 130 -7.76 2.27 15.04
N SER A 131 -6.57 2.46 14.44
CA SER A 131 -5.52 1.43 14.42
C SER A 131 -4.67 1.39 15.69
N LYS A 132 -3.91 0.29 15.85
CA LYS A 132 -2.93 0.10 16.93
C LYS A 132 -1.76 1.09 16.81
N GLN A 133 -1.08 1.35 17.92
CA GLN A 133 -0.01 2.36 17.99
C GLN A 133 1.10 2.17 16.94
N ILE A 134 1.51 0.92 16.69
CA ILE A 134 2.52 0.61 15.67
C ILE A 134 2.02 0.98 14.26
N SER A 135 0.76 0.66 13.94
CA SER A 135 0.15 1.01 12.65
C SER A 135 0.04 2.51 12.46
N LYS A 136 -0.22 3.27 13.52
CA LYS A 136 -0.25 4.74 13.49
C LYS A 136 1.10 5.30 13.02
N LEU A 137 2.20 4.81 13.58
CA LEU A 137 3.55 5.25 13.18
C LEU A 137 3.86 4.91 11.72
N LEU A 138 3.42 3.74 11.24
CA LEU A 138 3.62 3.31 9.85
C LEU A 138 2.79 4.11 8.84
N LEU A 139 1.67 4.72 9.26
CA LEU A 139 0.82 5.56 8.40
C LEU A 139 1.31 7.01 8.28
N ILE A 140 2.14 7.51 9.20
CA ILE A 140 2.64 8.90 9.19
C ILE A 140 3.35 9.24 7.87
N PRO A 141 4.30 8.44 7.34
CA PRO A 141 4.96 8.76 6.08
C PRO A 141 3.98 8.89 4.91
N LEU A 142 2.95 8.03 4.85
CA LEU A 142 1.91 8.10 3.84
C LEU A 142 1.11 9.40 3.97
N LEU A 143 0.71 9.79 5.18
CA LEU A 143 -0.02 11.04 5.42
C LEU A 143 0.78 12.26 4.97
N VAL A 144 2.07 12.35 5.36
CA VAL A 144 2.97 13.43 4.96
C VAL A 144 3.11 13.50 3.44
N TRP A 145 3.28 12.34 2.78
CA TRP A 145 3.39 12.28 1.33
C TRP A 145 2.11 12.72 0.61
N LEU A 146 0.94 12.34 1.11
CA LEU A 146 -0.34 12.75 0.54
C LEU A 146 -0.57 14.27 0.70
N CYS A 147 -0.20 14.87 1.83
CA CYS A 147 -0.22 16.32 2.00
C CYS A 147 0.70 17.01 0.98
N PHE A 148 1.91 16.52 0.80
CA PHE A 148 2.84 17.04 -0.21
C PHE A 148 2.28 16.89 -1.63
N ALA A 149 1.73 15.72 -1.97
CA ALA A 149 1.12 15.47 -3.28
C ALA A 149 -0.13 16.35 -3.52
N THR A 150 -0.87 16.71 -2.46
CA THR A 150 -1.98 17.67 -2.55
C THR A 150 -1.47 19.05 -2.95
N ILE A 151 -0.39 19.53 -2.33
CA ILE A 151 0.22 20.81 -2.68
C ILE A 151 0.63 20.81 -4.15
N LEU A 152 1.33 19.76 -4.64
CA LEU A 152 1.70 19.63 -6.04
C LEU A 152 0.47 19.62 -6.97
N SER A 153 -0.60 18.91 -6.57
CA SER A 153 -1.84 18.82 -7.36
C SER A 153 -2.55 20.18 -7.48
N VAL A 154 -2.55 20.98 -6.42
CA VAL A 154 -3.11 22.35 -6.44
C VAL A 154 -2.32 23.22 -7.42
N PHE A 155 -1.00 23.18 -7.35
CA PHE A 155 -0.17 23.96 -8.29
C PHE A 155 -0.30 23.49 -9.76
N ASP A 156 -0.62 22.24 -10.00
CA ASP A 156 -0.88 21.73 -11.35
C ASP A 156 -2.23 22.24 -11.93
N LEU A 157 -3.12 22.83 -11.10
CA LEU A 157 -4.39 23.40 -11.56
C LEU A 157 -4.22 24.80 -12.18
N TYR A 158 -3.24 25.56 -11.69
CA TYR A 158 -2.94 26.93 -12.14
C TYR A 158 -1.80 26.93 -13.16
#